data_c8c0df62646af3785eea7b8a3d0d7a53
#
_entry.id   c8c0df62646af3785eea7b8a3d0d7a53
#
_cell.length_a   1.000
_cell.length_b   1.000
_cell.length_c   1.000
_cell.angle_alpha   90.00
_cell.angle_beta   90.00
_cell.angle_gamma   90.00
#
_symmetry.space_group_name_H-M   'P 1'
#
loop_
_entity.id
_entity.type
_entity.pdbx_description
1 polymer ?
#
loop_
_entity_poly.entity_id
_entity_poly.type
_entity_poly.pdbx_seq_one_letter_code
_entity_poly.pdbx_strand_id
1 'polypeptide(L)'
;GMGPHGICIGATGSGKSEMLRTLILGLALSHSPDDLSMVLVDYKGGAAFAPFAGLPHVAGIIDNLADDAQLTQRARASIQGEIVRRQEQLRSAGSSPSISHYRALREERPELPPMPHLFIVIDEFGELLTAEPDFVDLLLTIGRIGRSIGVHLLLSSQRIEAGKLRGLDTYLSYRIGLRTFSESESQVVLDTPDAFHLPAIPGFGYLKVDT
;
A
#
# COMPACT_ATOMS: atom_id res chain seq x y z
N GLY A 1 5.73 -13.63 -8.86
CA GLY A 1 5.19 -12.29 -8.64
C GLY A 1 6.14 -11.47 -7.78
N MET A 2 6.01 -10.15 -7.79
CA MET A 2 6.88 -9.23 -7.03
C MET A 2 6.65 -9.25 -5.50
N GLY A 3 5.74 -10.06 -5.01
CA GLY A 3 5.41 -10.14 -3.58
C GLY A 3 4.25 -9.22 -3.18
N PRO A 4 3.78 -9.32 -1.90
CA PRO A 4 2.52 -8.71 -1.48
C PRO A 4 2.61 -7.23 -1.15
N HIS A 5 3.78 -6.70 -0.78
CA HIS A 5 3.93 -5.35 -0.26
C HIS A 5 5.12 -4.63 -0.86
N GLY A 6 5.01 -3.33 -1.00
CA GLY A 6 6.06 -2.50 -1.56
C GLY A 6 6.20 -1.11 -0.95
N ILE A 7 7.28 -0.44 -1.33
CA ILE A 7 7.59 0.93 -0.96
C ILE A 7 7.97 1.74 -2.20
N CYS A 8 7.59 3.01 -2.22
CA CYS A 8 7.97 3.97 -3.24
C CYS A 8 8.52 5.25 -2.58
N ILE A 9 9.76 5.58 -2.87
CA ILE A 9 10.40 6.82 -2.39
C ILE A 9 10.77 7.69 -3.58
N GLY A 10 10.43 8.96 -3.48
CA GLY A 10 10.77 9.94 -4.51
C GLY A 10 10.61 11.37 -4.02
N ALA A 11 11.63 12.18 -4.24
CA ALA A 11 11.63 13.59 -3.90
C ALA A 11 10.52 14.37 -4.61
N THR A 12 10.17 15.52 -4.11
CA THR A 12 9.27 16.45 -4.78
C THR A 12 9.74 16.71 -6.22
N GLY A 13 8.83 16.60 -7.19
CA GLY A 13 9.15 16.76 -8.60
C GLY A 13 9.76 15.52 -9.28
N SER A 14 9.93 14.40 -8.57
CA SER A 14 10.43 13.14 -9.16
C SER A 14 9.42 12.40 -10.03
N GLY A 15 8.15 12.77 -9.97
CA GLY A 15 7.05 12.08 -10.65
C GLY A 15 6.31 11.07 -9.78
N LYS A 16 6.56 11.03 -8.47
CA LYS A 16 5.96 10.06 -7.53
C LYS A 16 4.43 10.05 -7.60
N SER A 17 3.78 11.20 -7.51
CA SER A 17 2.31 11.29 -7.55
C SER A 17 1.72 10.81 -8.88
N GLU A 18 2.36 11.14 -9.99
CA GLU A 18 1.93 10.68 -11.32
C GLU A 18 2.14 9.18 -11.49
N MET A 19 3.22 8.64 -10.94
CA MET A 19 3.46 7.18 -10.93
C MET A 19 2.38 6.46 -10.12
N LEU A 20 2.03 6.96 -8.93
CA LEU A 20 0.95 6.39 -8.12
C LEU A 20 -0.39 6.43 -8.84
N ARG A 21 -0.73 7.57 -9.48
CA ARG A 21 -1.96 7.71 -10.27
C ARG A 21 -1.99 6.74 -11.45
N THR A 22 -0.90 6.62 -12.17
CA THR A 22 -0.77 5.69 -13.31
C THR A 22 -0.94 4.24 -12.85
N LEU A 23 -0.34 3.87 -11.72
CA LEU A 23 -0.49 2.54 -11.12
C LEU A 23 -1.96 2.25 -10.76
N ILE A 24 -2.61 3.17 -10.04
CA ILE A 24 -4.01 3.01 -9.62
C ILE A 24 -4.92 2.87 -10.83
N LEU A 25 -4.76 3.73 -11.84
CA LEU A 25 -5.54 3.67 -13.07
C LEU A 25 -5.30 2.36 -13.82
N GLY A 26 -4.03 1.95 -13.97
CA GLY A 26 -3.66 0.70 -14.63
C GLY A 26 -4.27 -0.52 -13.94
N LEU A 27 -4.27 -0.55 -12.60
CA LEU A 27 -4.89 -1.62 -11.83
C LEU A 27 -6.42 -1.62 -12.00
N ALA A 28 -7.06 -0.47 -11.98
CA ALA A 28 -8.50 -0.35 -12.17
C ALA A 28 -8.94 -0.77 -13.59
N LEU A 29 -8.14 -0.50 -14.61
CA LEU A 29 -8.41 -0.92 -15.99
C LEU A 29 -8.18 -2.42 -16.22
N SER A 30 -7.32 -3.04 -15.42
CA SER A 30 -6.90 -4.44 -15.61
C SER A 30 -7.70 -5.44 -14.77
N HIS A 31 -8.43 -4.98 -13.77
CA HIS A 31 -9.14 -5.83 -12.81
C HIS A 31 -10.56 -5.33 -12.60
N SER A 32 -11.48 -6.25 -12.36
CA SER A 32 -12.84 -5.90 -11.96
C SER A 32 -12.89 -5.45 -10.48
N PRO A 33 -13.93 -4.70 -10.06
CA PRO A 33 -14.13 -4.40 -8.64
C PRO A 33 -14.36 -5.65 -7.76
N ASP A 34 -14.79 -6.76 -8.35
CA ASP A 34 -14.95 -8.03 -7.66
C ASP A 34 -13.60 -8.73 -7.40
N ASP A 35 -12.56 -8.33 -8.12
CA ASP A 35 -11.20 -8.87 -8.00
C ASP A 35 -10.30 -7.98 -7.19
N LEU A 36 -10.49 -6.65 -7.27
CA LEU A 36 -9.63 -5.65 -6.66
C LEU A 36 -10.43 -4.50 -6.07
N SER A 37 -10.17 -4.22 -4.81
CA SER A 37 -10.64 -3.03 -4.09
C SER A 37 -9.44 -2.23 -3.60
N MET A 38 -9.58 -0.92 -3.50
CA MET A 38 -8.50 -0.02 -3.09
C MET A 38 -8.93 0.90 -1.96
N VAL A 39 -8.01 1.13 -1.02
CA VAL A 39 -8.09 2.19 -0.02
C VAL A 39 -6.89 3.11 -0.21
N LEU A 40 -7.16 4.37 -0.44
CA LEU A 40 -6.16 5.37 -0.77
C LEU A 40 -6.05 6.36 0.40
N VAL A 41 -4.88 6.42 1.01
CA VAL A 41 -4.62 7.22 2.21
C VAL A 41 -3.56 8.27 1.89
N ASP A 42 -3.90 9.55 2.09
CA ASP A 42 -2.99 10.67 1.99
C ASP A 42 -2.88 11.35 3.36
N TYR A 43 -1.72 11.22 4.00
CA TYR A 43 -1.53 11.77 5.34
C TYR A 43 -1.60 13.30 5.35
N LYS A 44 -1.05 13.96 4.35
CA LYS A 44 -1.01 15.44 4.25
C LYS A 44 -2.21 16.07 3.54
N GLY A 45 -3.01 15.31 2.81
CA GLY A 45 -4.14 15.85 2.06
C GLY A 45 -3.76 16.55 0.76
N GLY A 46 -2.76 16.05 0.06
CA GLY A 46 -2.27 16.63 -1.21
C GLY A 46 -3.15 16.44 -2.44
N ALA A 47 -4.39 15.97 -2.29
CA ALA A 47 -5.34 15.69 -3.37
C ALA A 47 -4.82 14.74 -4.47
N ALA A 48 -3.77 13.96 -4.19
CA ALA A 48 -3.20 13.03 -5.15
C ALA A 48 -4.22 11.99 -5.63
N PHE A 49 -5.12 11.57 -4.75
CA PHE A 49 -6.12 10.52 -5.00
C PHE A 49 -7.53 11.02 -5.30
N ALA A 50 -7.79 12.32 -5.19
CA ALA A 50 -9.11 12.89 -5.43
C ALA A 50 -9.73 12.50 -6.80
N PRO A 51 -8.97 12.41 -7.92
CA PRO A 51 -9.52 12.01 -9.20
C PRO A 51 -10.14 10.59 -9.22
N PHE A 52 -9.83 9.75 -8.26
CA PHE A 52 -10.29 8.36 -8.20
C PHE A 52 -11.54 8.15 -7.33
N ALA A 53 -12.11 9.19 -6.72
CA ALA A 53 -13.26 9.10 -5.82
C ALA A 53 -14.50 8.44 -6.44
N GLY A 54 -14.65 8.49 -7.76
CA GLY A 54 -15.78 7.89 -8.48
C GLY A 54 -15.53 6.48 -9.01
N LEU A 55 -14.34 5.91 -8.82
CA LEU A 55 -14.03 4.57 -9.32
C LEU A 55 -14.70 3.50 -8.44
N PRO A 56 -15.37 2.50 -9.03
CA PRO A 56 -16.02 1.44 -8.27
C PRO A 56 -15.05 0.55 -7.48
N HIS A 57 -13.76 0.55 -7.84
CA HIS A 57 -12.69 -0.15 -7.12
C HIS A 57 -12.30 0.53 -5.80
N VAL A 58 -12.58 1.82 -5.66
CA VAL A 58 -12.12 2.61 -4.50
C VAL A 58 -13.16 2.51 -3.39
N ALA A 59 -12.84 1.72 -2.36
CA ALA A 59 -13.66 1.56 -1.17
C ALA A 59 -13.60 2.78 -0.24
N GLY A 60 -12.52 3.54 -0.29
CA GLY A 60 -12.36 4.76 0.50
C GLY A 60 -11.13 5.57 0.10
N ILE A 61 -11.28 6.88 0.20
CA ILE A 61 -10.18 7.85 0.17
C ILE A 61 -10.16 8.52 1.52
N ILE A 62 -9.01 8.50 2.18
CA ILE A 62 -8.79 9.10 3.48
C ILE A 62 -7.68 10.13 3.32
N ASP A 63 -8.02 11.37 3.42
CA ASP A 63 -7.08 12.48 3.28
C ASP A 63 -7.05 13.35 4.54
N ASN A 64 -6.06 14.23 4.63
CA ASN A 64 -5.89 15.15 5.76
C ASN A 64 -5.79 14.49 7.15
N LEU A 65 -5.19 13.33 7.25
CA LEU A 65 -4.99 12.66 8.53
C LEU A 65 -4.13 13.49 9.49
N ALA A 66 -3.22 14.31 8.97
CA ALA A 66 -2.35 15.17 9.75
C ALA A 66 -3.12 16.18 10.63
N ASP A 67 -4.31 16.58 10.21
CA ASP A 67 -5.12 17.60 10.88
C ASP A 67 -6.22 16.99 11.78
N ASP A 68 -6.41 15.66 11.74
CA ASP A 68 -7.48 14.98 12.47
C ASP A 68 -7.03 13.63 13.07
N ALA A 69 -6.60 13.67 14.31
CA ALA A 69 -6.20 12.47 15.06
C ALA A 69 -7.35 11.45 15.23
N GLN A 70 -8.59 11.91 15.32
CA GLN A 70 -9.74 11.00 15.40
C GLN A 70 -9.98 10.29 14.09
N LEU A 71 -9.78 10.97 12.96
CA LEU A 71 -9.86 10.37 11.64
C LEU A 71 -8.79 9.30 11.47
N THR A 72 -7.57 9.56 11.92
CA THR A 72 -6.47 8.58 11.91
C THR A 72 -6.82 7.32 12.71
N GLN A 73 -7.37 7.49 13.91
CA GLN A 73 -7.79 6.36 14.74
C GLN A 73 -8.96 5.58 14.10
N ARG A 74 -9.90 6.26 13.46
CA ARG A 74 -11.00 5.59 12.74
C ARG A 74 -10.49 4.84 11.52
N ALA A 75 -9.54 5.40 10.77
CA ALA A 75 -8.91 4.72 9.64
C ALA A 75 -8.20 3.44 10.09
N ARG A 76 -7.42 3.53 11.16
CA ARG A 76 -6.75 2.37 11.78
C ARG A 76 -7.76 1.29 12.20
N ALA A 77 -8.81 1.68 12.92
CA ALA A 77 -9.85 0.75 13.38
C ALA A 77 -10.60 0.10 12.21
N SER A 78 -10.88 0.85 11.14
CA SER A 78 -11.56 0.33 9.94
C SER A 78 -10.71 -0.71 9.22
N ILE A 79 -9.43 -0.45 9.04
CA ILE A 79 -8.51 -1.41 8.41
C ILE A 79 -8.34 -2.66 9.30
N GLN A 80 -8.21 -2.48 10.61
CA GLN A 80 -8.16 -3.59 11.57
C GLN A 80 -9.42 -4.45 11.50
N GLY A 81 -10.60 -3.81 11.44
CA GLY A 81 -11.88 -4.49 11.31
C GLY A 81 -11.98 -5.29 10.01
N GLU A 82 -11.47 -4.76 8.90
CA GLU A 82 -11.43 -5.47 7.62
C GLU A 82 -10.52 -6.70 7.66
N ILE A 83 -9.37 -6.62 8.34
CA ILE A 83 -8.49 -7.79 8.56
C ILE A 83 -9.25 -8.89 9.30
N VAL A 84 -9.92 -8.55 10.39
CA VAL A 84 -10.71 -9.51 11.19
C VAL A 84 -11.84 -10.11 10.34
N ARG A 85 -12.58 -9.28 9.62
CA ARG A 85 -13.66 -9.74 8.74
C ARG A 85 -13.17 -10.76 7.71
N ARG A 86 -12.02 -10.51 7.08
CA ARG A 86 -11.42 -11.44 6.11
C ARG A 86 -11.02 -12.77 6.74
N GLN A 87 -10.41 -12.73 7.91
CA GLN A 87 -10.05 -13.94 8.65
C GLN A 87 -11.29 -14.77 9.02
N GLU A 88 -12.37 -14.12 9.45
CA GLU A 88 -13.64 -14.79 9.77
C GLU A 88 -14.29 -15.38 8.51
N GLN A 89 -14.26 -14.66 7.40
CA GLN A 89 -14.80 -15.13 6.12
C GLN A 89 -14.04 -16.36 5.60
N LEU A 90 -12.71 -16.37 5.69
CA LEU A 90 -11.89 -17.54 5.36
C LEU A 90 -12.19 -18.73 6.27
N ARG A 91 -12.37 -18.47 7.56
CA ARG A 91 -12.68 -19.50 8.56
C ARG A 91 -14.05 -20.13 8.31
N SER A 92 -15.08 -19.30 8.07
CA SER A 92 -16.45 -19.77 7.84
C SER A 92 -16.63 -20.54 6.53
N ALA A 93 -15.73 -20.35 5.57
CA ALA A 93 -15.71 -21.08 4.30
C ALA A 93 -14.97 -22.43 4.37
N GLY A 94 -14.95 -23.07 5.55
CA GLY A 94 -14.26 -24.35 5.75
C GLY A 94 -12.77 -24.20 6.09
N SER A 95 -12.42 -23.11 6.80
CA SER A 95 -11.03 -22.80 7.18
C SER A 95 -10.09 -22.70 5.98
N SER A 96 -10.53 -21.98 4.96
CA SER A 96 -9.70 -21.70 3.78
C SER A 96 -8.37 -21.07 4.19
N PRO A 97 -7.23 -21.64 3.81
CA PRO A 97 -5.91 -21.16 4.28
C PRO A 97 -5.48 -19.83 3.65
N SER A 98 -6.11 -19.47 2.52
CA SER A 98 -5.73 -18.25 1.81
C SER A 98 -6.86 -17.73 0.92
N ILE A 99 -6.75 -16.46 0.51
CA ILE A 99 -7.66 -15.85 -0.46
C ILE A 99 -7.65 -16.61 -1.80
N SER A 100 -6.52 -17.12 -2.24
CA SER A 100 -6.44 -17.90 -3.48
C SER A 100 -7.27 -19.18 -3.41
N HIS A 101 -7.17 -19.90 -2.27
CA HIS A 101 -7.99 -21.08 -2.02
C HIS A 101 -9.48 -20.71 -1.94
N TYR A 102 -9.81 -19.63 -1.23
CA TYR A 102 -11.18 -19.13 -1.11
C TYR A 102 -11.79 -18.77 -2.47
N ARG A 103 -11.03 -18.11 -3.33
CA ARG A 103 -11.48 -17.74 -4.69
C ARG A 103 -11.73 -18.96 -5.57
N ALA A 104 -10.85 -19.97 -5.51
CA ALA A 104 -11.08 -21.25 -6.19
C ALA A 104 -12.34 -21.97 -5.66
N LEU A 105 -12.54 -21.96 -4.35
CA LEU A 105 -13.75 -22.54 -3.74
C LEU A 105 -15.03 -21.83 -4.19
N ARG A 106 -14.99 -20.52 -4.44
CA ARG A 106 -16.15 -19.78 -4.98
C ARG A 106 -16.56 -20.18 -6.39
N GLU A 107 -15.66 -20.72 -7.19
CA GLU A 107 -16.02 -21.26 -8.51
C GLU A 107 -16.96 -22.45 -8.39
N GLU A 108 -16.80 -23.25 -7.32
CA GLU A 108 -17.68 -24.39 -7.00
C GLU A 108 -18.86 -24.01 -6.12
N ARG A 109 -18.74 -22.93 -5.35
CA ARG A 109 -19.71 -22.43 -4.38
C ARG A 109 -20.00 -20.94 -4.59
N PRO A 110 -20.77 -20.60 -5.64
CA PRO A 110 -21.02 -19.20 -6.01
C PRO A 110 -21.86 -18.41 -4.97
N GLU A 111 -22.48 -19.09 -4.01
CA GLU A 111 -23.17 -18.47 -2.88
C GLU A 111 -22.21 -17.81 -1.87
N LEU A 112 -20.93 -18.16 -1.88
CA LEU A 112 -19.95 -17.51 -1.02
C LEU A 112 -19.75 -16.04 -1.44
N PRO A 113 -19.74 -15.10 -0.49
CA PRO A 113 -19.58 -13.68 -0.82
C PRO A 113 -18.20 -13.41 -1.48
N PRO A 114 -18.13 -12.43 -2.37
CA PRO A 114 -16.84 -12.05 -2.97
C PRO A 114 -15.84 -11.57 -1.93
N MET A 115 -14.58 -11.83 -2.19
CA MET A 115 -13.44 -11.29 -1.42
C MET A 115 -12.41 -10.75 -2.42
N PRO A 116 -12.54 -9.49 -2.87
CA PRO A 116 -11.53 -8.89 -3.71
C PRO A 116 -10.22 -8.73 -2.96
N HIS A 117 -9.10 -8.75 -3.67
CA HIS A 117 -7.85 -8.27 -3.09
C HIS A 117 -8.02 -6.81 -2.67
N LEU A 118 -7.49 -6.44 -1.52
CA LEU A 118 -7.50 -5.07 -1.01
C LEU A 118 -6.10 -4.48 -1.15
N PHE A 119 -5.98 -3.42 -1.95
CA PHE A 119 -4.75 -2.68 -2.13
C PHE A 119 -4.81 -1.36 -1.38
N ILE A 120 -3.97 -1.22 -0.37
CA ILE A 120 -3.90 -0.03 0.49
C ILE A 120 -2.65 0.75 0.08
N VAL A 121 -2.87 1.96 -0.42
CA VAL A 121 -1.80 2.92 -0.74
C VAL A 121 -1.77 3.98 0.35
N ILE A 122 -0.62 4.17 0.99
CA ILE A 122 -0.43 5.20 2.01
C ILE A 122 0.66 6.15 1.53
N ASP A 123 0.27 7.35 1.15
CA ASP A 123 1.23 8.41 0.82
C ASP A 123 1.62 9.19 2.07
N GLU A 124 2.89 9.59 2.12
CA GLU A 124 3.54 10.22 3.28
C GLU A 124 3.50 9.36 4.56
N PHE A 125 3.67 8.02 4.40
CA PHE A 125 3.62 7.08 5.53
C PHE A 125 4.68 7.37 6.60
N GLY A 126 5.82 7.92 6.24
CA GLY A 126 6.88 8.26 7.18
C GLY A 126 6.44 9.31 8.22
N GLU A 127 5.68 10.29 7.78
CA GLU A 127 5.07 11.29 8.68
C GLU A 127 3.95 10.70 9.51
N LEU A 128 3.10 9.85 8.92
CA LEU A 128 2.08 9.11 9.65
C LEU A 128 2.69 8.31 10.80
N LEU A 129 3.76 7.54 10.55
CA LEU A 129 4.41 6.72 11.58
C LEU A 129 5.14 7.54 12.65
N THR A 130 5.52 8.77 12.33
CA THR A 130 6.11 9.68 13.31
C THR A 130 5.06 10.27 14.24
N ALA A 131 3.91 10.65 13.68
CA ALA A 131 2.80 11.24 14.45
C ALA A 131 2.01 10.18 15.21
N GLU A 132 1.82 9.01 14.64
CA GLU A 132 1.00 7.91 15.16
C GLU A 132 1.81 6.61 15.21
N PRO A 133 2.73 6.46 16.19
CA PRO A 133 3.61 5.29 16.26
C PRO A 133 2.87 3.95 16.33
N ASP A 134 1.69 3.92 16.92
CA ASP A 134 0.85 2.73 17.05
C ASP A 134 0.32 2.21 15.69
N PHE A 135 0.36 3.04 14.65
CA PHE A 135 -0.02 2.62 13.30
C PHE A 135 0.95 1.57 12.73
N VAL A 136 2.19 1.55 13.21
CA VAL A 136 3.20 0.53 12.83
C VAL A 136 2.70 -0.88 13.09
N ASP A 137 2.05 -1.13 14.23
CA ASP A 137 1.59 -2.47 14.59
C ASP A 137 0.55 -3.02 13.62
N LEU A 138 -0.33 -2.15 13.11
CA LEU A 138 -1.27 -2.51 12.05
C LEU A 138 -0.54 -2.88 10.75
N LEU A 139 0.44 -2.07 10.33
CA LEU A 139 1.19 -2.32 9.10
C LEU A 139 2.05 -3.60 9.21
N LEU A 140 2.66 -3.87 10.37
CA LEU A 140 3.38 -5.10 10.64
C LEU A 140 2.45 -6.32 10.60
N THR A 141 1.24 -6.19 11.12
CA THR A 141 0.23 -7.26 11.04
C THR A 141 -0.13 -7.56 9.59
N ILE A 142 -0.38 -6.52 8.78
CA ILE A 142 -0.62 -6.70 7.34
C ILE A 142 0.61 -7.32 6.65
N GLY A 143 1.81 -6.89 7.01
CA GLY A 143 3.06 -7.48 6.51
C GLY A 143 3.10 -9.00 6.69
N ARG A 144 2.77 -9.47 7.88
CA ARG A 144 2.81 -10.90 8.23
C ARG A 144 1.73 -11.73 7.54
N ILE A 145 0.49 -11.27 7.53
CA ILE A 145 -0.66 -12.10 7.10
C ILE A 145 -1.33 -11.60 5.82
N GLY A 146 -0.97 -10.42 5.33
CA GLY A 146 -1.65 -9.77 4.20
C GLY A 146 -1.73 -10.64 2.95
N ARG A 147 -0.65 -11.38 2.63
CA ARG A 147 -0.66 -12.30 1.49
C ARG A 147 -1.78 -13.33 1.59
N SER A 148 -1.96 -13.94 2.75
CA SER A 148 -2.98 -14.99 2.93
C SER A 148 -4.40 -14.46 2.91
N ILE A 149 -4.63 -13.26 3.43
CA ILE A 149 -5.96 -12.61 3.48
C ILE A 149 -6.24 -11.67 2.31
N GLY A 150 -5.30 -11.54 1.37
CA GLY A 150 -5.44 -10.69 0.19
C GLY A 150 -5.39 -9.19 0.47
N VAL A 151 -4.63 -8.76 1.47
CA VAL A 151 -4.39 -7.34 1.78
C VAL A 151 -2.95 -6.97 1.44
N HIS A 152 -2.78 -5.96 0.61
CA HIS A 152 -1.50 -5.54 0.06
C HIS A 152 -1.23 -4.08 0.37
N LEU A 153 0.03 -3.75 0.71
CA LEU A 153 0.47 -2.40 1.01
C LEU A 153 1.37 -1.85 -0.10
N LEU A 154 1.16 -0.59 -0.43
CA LEU A 154 2.16 0.27 -1.06
C LEU A 154 2.36 1.49 -0.18
N LEU A 155 3.51 1.57 0.46
CA LEU A 155 3.92 2.70 1.28
C LEU A 155 4.70 3.69 0.42
N SER A 156 4.34 4.95 0.47
CA SER A 156 4.95 5.99 -0.34
C SER A 156 5.35 7.19 0.52
N SER A 157 6.48 7.79 0.22
CA SER A 157 6.94 9.01 0.90
C SER A 157 7.91 9.80 0.02
N GLN A 158 8.02 11.10 0.29
CA GLN A 158 9.02 11.96 -0.35
C GLN A 158 10.40 11.76 0.26
N ARG A 159 10.45 11.44 1.54
CA ARG A 159 11.69 11.23 2.31
C ARG A 159 11.60 9.97 3.14
N ILE A 160 12.74 9.36 3.36
CA ILE A 160 12.89 8.24 4.29
C ILE A 160 14.25 8.33 4.99
N GLU A 161 14.24 8.16 6.29
CA GLU A 161 15.45 8.08 7.09
C GLU A 161 15.74 6.63 7.47
N ALA A 162 17.02 6.30 7.62
CA ALA A 162 17.45 5.00 8.10
C ALA A 162 16.79 4.67 9.46
N GLY A 163 16.30 3.44 9.59
CA GLY A 163 15.62 2.98 10.81
C GLY A 163 14.15 3.40 10.96
N LYS A 164 13.62 4.24 10.07
CA LYS A 164 12.21 4.67 10.13
C LYS A 164 11.23 3.60 9.66
N LEU A 165 11.69 2.57 8.95
CA LEU A 165 10.84 1.44 8.51
C LEU A 165 10.39 0.53 9.67
N ARG A 166 11.05 0.58 10.83
CA ARG A 166 10.62 -0.06 12.08
C ARG A 166 10.26 -1.55 11.93
N GLY A 167 11.02 -2.30 11.14
CA GLY A 167 10.78 -3.72 10.87
C GLY A 167 9.86 -4.01 9.69
N LEU A 168 9.27 -3.00 9.06
CA LEU A 168 8.48 -3.17 7.83
C LEU A 168 9.33 -3.61 6.64
N ASP A 169 10.60 -3.27 6.63
CA ASP A 169 11.58 -3.59 5.57
C ASP A 169 11.61 -5.08 5.23
N THR A 170 11.42 -5.95 6.21
CA THR A 170 11.38 -7.41 6.01
C THR A 170 10.19 -7.90 5.20
N TYR A 171 9.13 -7.09 5.09
CA TYR A 171 7.90 -7.42 4.36
C TYR A 171 7.78 -6.73 3.01
N LEU A 172 8.66 -5.76 2.72
CA LEU A 172 8.62 -4.98 1.49
C LEU A 172 9.42 -5.69 0.39
N SER A 173 8.73 -6.48 -0.41
CA SER A 173 9.33 -7.35 -1.42
C SER A 173 9.58 -6.67 -2.77
N TYR A 174 9.00 -5.51 -3.02
CA TYR A 174 9.37 -4.68 -4.16
C TYR A 174 9.56 -3.23 -3.71
N ARG A 175 10.54 -2.57 -4.32
CA ARG A 175 10.96 -1.23 -3.90
C ARG A 175 11.15 -0.36 -5.13
N ILE A 176 10.50 0.79 -5.13
CA ILE A 176 10.55 1.76 -6.22
C ILE A 176 11.30 2.99 -5.71
N GLY A 177 12.43 3.28 -6.31
CA GLY A 177 13.21 4.48 -6.06
C GLY A 177 13.11 5.41 -7.25
N LEU A 178 12.33 6.48 -7.15
CA LEU A 178 12.45 7.63 -8.02
C LEU A 178 13.60 8.50 -7.53
N ARG A 179 13.91 9.59 -8.20
CA ARG A 179 14.99 10.45 -7.75
C ARG A 179 14.80 10.87 -6.28
N THR A 180 15.78 10.55 -5.42
CA THR A 180 15.76 10.86 -3.99
C THR A 180 16.44 12.20 -3.70
N PHE A 181 16.23 12.74 -2.49
CA PHE A 181 16.90 13.96 -2.03
C PHE A 181 18.37 13.73 -1.68
N SER A 182 18.74 12.50 -1.30
CA SER A 182 20.08 12.13 -0.87
C SER A 182 20.44 10.71 -1.27
N GLU A 183 21.72 10.40 -1.30
CA GLU A 183 22.23 9.04 -1.48
C GLU A 183 21.79 8.11 -0.35
N SER A 184 21.72 8.63 0.89
CA SER A 184 21.28 7.84 2.04
C SER A 184 19.82 7.38 1.91
N GLU A 185 18.92 8.19 1.35
CA GLU A 185 17.54 7.79 1.08
C GLU A 185 17.46 6.73 -0.01
N SER A 186 18.26 6.87 -1.06
CA SER A 186 18.39 5.84 -2.09
C SER A 186 18.92 4.53 -1.50
N GLN A 187 19.91 4.61 -0.62
CA GLN A 187 20.46 3.45 0.07
C GLN A 187 19.39 2.73 0.93
N VAL A 188 18.50 3.46 1.57
CA VAL A 188 17.41 2.86 2.37
C VAL A 188 16.41 2.11 1.49
N VAL A 189 16.09 2.62 0.31
CA VAL A 189 15.05 2.02 -0.56
C VAL A 189 15.63 0.97 -1.50
N LEU A 190 16.81 1.20 -2.09
CA LEU A 190 17.38 0.35 -3.14
C LEU A 190 18.63 -0.43 -2.73
N ASP A 191 19.22 -0.15 -1.55
CA ASP A 191 20.54 -0.61 -1.12
C ASP A 191 21.69 -0.10 -2.01
N THR A 192 21.44 0.91 -2.83
CA THR A 192 22.43 1.60 -3.68
C THR A 192 22.14 3.09 -3.72
N PRO A 193 23.13 3.95 -4.05
CA PRO A 193 22.91 5.40 -4.17
C PRO A 193 22.27 5.82 -5.49
N ASP A 194 21.97 4.89 -6.38
CA ASP A 194 21.68 5.15 -7.80
C ASP A 194 20.45 6.04 -8.02
N ALA A 195 19.41 5.94 -7.17
CA ALA A 195 18.23 6.78 -7.32
C ALA A 195 18.51 8.28 -7.10
N PHE A 196 19.52 8.62 -6.28
CA PHE A 196 19.95 10.02 -6.11
C PHE A 196 20.57 10.58 -7.41
N HIS A 197 21.25 9.73 -8.18
CA HIS A 197 21.92 10.11 -9.42
C HIS A 197 21.02 10.09 -10.66
N LEU A 198 19.74 9.77 -10.51
CA LEU A 198 18.77 9.86 -11.61
C LEU A 198 18.69 11.31 -12.14
N PRO A 199 18.42 11.48 -13.45
CA PRO A 199 18.25 12.81 -14.02
C PRO A 199 17.12 13.58 -13.31
N ALA A 200 17.23 14.91 -13.29
CA ALA A 200 16.20 15.80 -12.75
C ALA A 200 14.98 15.93 -13.69
N ILE A 201 14.56 14.82 -14.26
CA ILE A 201 13.42 14.69 -15.17
C ILE A 201 12.41 13.77 -14.48
N PRO A 202 11.14 14.18 -14.30
CA PRO A 202 10.13 13.35 -13.67
C PRO A 202 9.92 12.03 -14.41
N GLY A 203 9.69 10.94 -13.65
CA GLY A 203 9.32 9.64 -14.20
C GLY A 203 10.47 8.65 -14.38
N PHE A 204 11.72 9.05 -14.13
CA PHE A 204 12.83 8.10 -14.03
C PHE A 204 12.83 7.40 -12.68
N GLY A 205 13.07 6.11 -12.65
CA GLY A 205 13.12 5.33 -11.42
C GLY A 205 13.73 3.96 -11.60
N TYR A 206 14.03 3.33 -10.48
CA TYR A 206 14.46 1.94 -10.39
C TYR A 206 13.41 1.12 -9.67
N LEU A 207 13.22 -0.10 -10.13
CA LEU A 207 12.44 -1.12 -9.44
C LEU A 207 13.38 -2.22 -8.95
N LYS A 208 13.47 -2.38 -7.64
CA LYS A 208 14.13 -3.50 -7.00
C LYS A 208 13.08 -4.52 -6.58
N VAL A 209 13.30 -5.78 -6.92
CA VAL A 209 12.46 -6.90 -6.51
C VAL A 209 13.34 -7.88 -5.76
N ASP A 210 12.99 -8.18 -4.53
CA ASP A 210 13.66 -9.21 -3.75
C ASP A 210 13.20 -10.59 -4.24
N THR A 211 14.15 -11.40 -4.64
CA THR A 211 13.93 -12.77 -5.14
C THR A 211 14.13 -13.80 -4.03
#